data_6f1633bfa94afdbfb12e4909d2476286
#
_entry.id   6f1633bfa94afdbfb12e4909d2476286
#
_cell.length_a   1.000
_cell.length_b   1.000
_cell.length_c   1.000
_cell.angle_alpha   90.00
_cell.angle_beta   90.00
_cell.angle_gamma   90.00
#
_symmetry.space_group_name_H-M   'P 1'
#
loop_
_entity.id
_entity.type
_entity.pdbx_description
1 polymer ?
#
loop_
_entity_poly.entity_id
_entity_poly.type
_entity_poly.pdbx_seq_one_letter_code
_entity_poly.pdbx_strand_id
1 'polypeptide(L)'
;MKQRIFGRVLHGGTQKWLQEHDDREIVDFSASLNPFPPRVDWTCDPAAASMYPDDRYEALRGLIARTFGRRPEEVTVGNGSIELIRVFCRTVLAPGDAVRIDPPTFGEYALSAELCGAVVREGGSTHPQRVRFLCNPNNPDGALVPHDRAMALLEECGAKGRYLFLDEAFIELSDPAASLSAVRHPDLFVCRSLTKAFAVPGLRFGYGFADPDLVERMEVLRLPWTVNAVAEQFAMAAFPRFGALEESRRRIREEREWMEERIRGCGLTCSPSSANYLLLHLPLPAPELAARLLTHGILVRDCTSFGLPRSIRVAVRTREENRKLAEALAACVP
;
A
#
# COMPACT_ATOMS: atom_id res chain seq x y z
N MET A 1 -14.81 -30.46 -11.53
CA MET A 1 -14.39 -29.06 -11.45
C MET A 1 -12.86 -29.01 -11.54
N LYS A 2 -12.26 -28.38 -12.57
CA LYS A 2 -10.80 -28.15 -12.57
C LYS A 2 -10.45 -27.17 -11.45
N GLN A 3 -9.58 -27.57 -10.55
CA GLN A 3 -9.09 -26.74 -9.47
C GLN A 3 -8.38 -25.50 -10.09
N ARG A 4 -8.86 -24.30 -9.79
CA ARG A 4 -8.27 -23.05 -10.29
C ARG A 4 -6.90 -22.88 -9.59
N ILE A 5 -5.81 -22.86 -10.34
CA ILE A 5 -4.48 -22.62 -9.79
C ILE A 5 -4.32 -21.10 -9.69
N PHE A 6 -4.22 -20.57 -8.46
CA PHE A 6 -3.94 -19.15 -8.22
C PHE A 6 -2.43 -18.92 -8.21
N GLY A 7 -1.96 -17.92 -8.96
CA GLY A 7 -0.57 -17.46 -8.92
C GLY A 7 -0.33 -16.49 -7.77
N ARG A 8 0.90 -16.47 -7.23
CA ARG A 8 1.29 -15.44 -6.26
C ARG A 8 1.45 -14.08 -6.97
N VAL A 9 1.00 -13.01 -6.31
CA VAL A 9 1.29 -11.64 -6.74
C VAL A 9 2.79 -11.37 -6.52
N LEU A 10 3.45 -10.79 -7.53
CA LEU A 10 4.83 -10.35 -7.40
C LEU A 10 4.90 -9.03 -6.64
N HIS A 11 5.79 -8.94 -5.67
CA HIS A 11 6.02 -7.73 -4.86
C HIS A 11 7.46 -7.22 -5.04
N GLY A 12 7.70 -5.92 -4.72
CA GLY A 12 9.05 -5.38 -4.53
C GLY A 12 9.61 -5.75 -3.15
N GLY A 13 10.83 -5.30 -2.85
CA GLY A 13 11.46 -5.52 -1.54
C GLY A 13 12.18 -6.87 -1.43
N THR A 14 12.80 -7.33 -2.52
CA THR A 14 13.62 -8.56 -2.55
C THR A 14 15.09 -8.30 -2.17
N GLN A 15 15.43 -7.11 -1.69
CA GLN A 15 16.80 -6.70 -1.36
C GLN A 15 17.51 -7.68 -0.44
N LYS A 16 16.82 -8.17 0.62
CA LYS A 16 17.44 -9.12 1.56
C LYS A 16 17.92 -10.39 0.87
N TRP A 17 17.09 -10.97 0.01
CA TRP A 17 17.47 -12.16 -0.77
C TRP A 17 18.65 -11.88 -1.69
N LEU A 18 18.69 -10.72 -2.37
CA LEU A 18 19.79 -10.33 -3.22
C LEU A 18 21.09 -10.13 -2.44
N GLN A 19 21.06 -9.48 -1.27
CA GLN A 19 22.21 -9.30 -0.40
C GLN A 19 22.81 -10.61 0.11
N GLU A 20 21.99 -11.66 0.28
CA GLU A 20 22.45 -13.00 0.67
C GLU A 20 23.12 -13.75 -0.50
N HIS A 21 22.92 -13.32 -1.76
CA HIS A 21 23.38 -14.01 -2.97
C HIS A 21 24.24 -13.13 -3.89
N ASP A 22 24.52 -11.90 -3.52
CA ASP A 22 25.29 -10.93 -4.28
C ASP A 22 26.08 -10.02 -3.33
N ASP A 23 27.41 -9.98 -3.48
CA ASP A 23 28.31 -9.19 -2.62
C ASP A 23 28.25 -7.67 -2.89
N ARG A 24 27.50 -7.23 -3.89
CA ARG A 24 27.37 -5.81 -4.23
C ARG A 24 26.47 -5.07 -3.26
N GLU A 25 26.81 -3.82 -2.97
CA GLU A 25 25.89 -2.90 -2.30
C GLU A 25 24.70 -2.60 -3.20
N ILE A 26 23.49 -2.97 -2.76
CA ILE A 26 22.24 -2.79 -3.52
C ILE A 26 21.39 -1.73 -2.86
N VAL A 27 21.04 -0.68 -3.63
CA VAL A 27 20.03 0.31 -3.24
C VAL A 27 18.66 -0.10 -3.78
N ASP A 28 17.71 -0.37 -2.87
CA ASP A 28 16.39 -0.87 -3.25
C ASP A 28 15.38 0.27 -3.51
N PHE A 29 15.13 0.56 -4.79
CA PHE A 29 14.06 1.43 -5.25
C PHE A 29 12.75 0.68 -5.53
N SER A 30 12.71 -0.65 -5.37
CA SER A 30 11.50 -1.45 -5.62
C SER A 30 10.49 -1.38 -4.48
N ALA A 31 10.95 -1.09 -3.25
CA ALA A 31 10.15 -0.95 -2.05
C ALA A 31 9.87 0.53 -1.73
N SER A 32 8.61 0.95 -1.90
CA SER A 32 8.20 2.35 -1.67
C SER A 32 7.97 2.62 -0.18
N LEU A 33 9.06 2.77 0.58
CA LEU A 33 9.06 3.12 2.00
C LEU A 33 9.39 4.61 2.18
N ASN A 34 9.02 5.17 3.35
CA ASN A 34 9.39 6.53 3.71
C ASN A 34 10.92 6.64 3.87
N PRO A 35 11.62 7.45 3.08
CA PRO A 35 13.08 7.63 3.24
C PRO A 35 13.43 8.58 4.39
N PHE A 36 12.43 9.25 4.98
CA PHE A 36 12.58 10.23 6.07
C PHE A 36 11.61 9.93 7.21
N PRO A 37 11.61 8.70 7.78
CA PRO A 37 10.63 8.33 8.79
C PRO A 37 10.83 9.15 10.06
N PRO A 38 9.75 9.54 10.76
CA PRO A 38 9.87 10.12 12.08
C PRO A 38 10.59 9.18 13.04
N ARG A 39 11.40 9.75 13.91
CA ARG A 39 11.98 8.97 15.01
C ARG A 39 10.88 8.54 15.96
N VAL A 40 10.81 7.25 16.23
CA VAL A 40 9.95 6.63 17.22
C VAL A 40 10.83 6.10 18.35
N ASP A 41 10.70 6.67 19.52
CA ASP A 41 11.40 6.18 20.72
C ASP A 41 10.59 5.00 21.28
N TRP A 42 11.04 3.78 21.00
CA TRP A 42 10.42 2.56 21.50
C TRP A 42 11.47 1.50 21.78
N THR A 43 11.14 0.59 22.66
CA THR A 43 11.94 -0.58 22.97
C THR A 43 11.07 -1.82 22.81
N CYS A 44 11.62 -2.87 22.20
CA CYS A 44 10.98 -4.17 22.21
C CYS A 44 11.22 -4.80 23.58
N ASP A 45 10.15 -5.06 24.34
CA ASP A 45 10.24 -5.87 25.56
C ASP A 45 10.27 -7.36 25.16
N PRO A 46 11.41 -8.08 25.36
CA PRO A 46 11.47 -9.50 25.04
C PRO A 46 10.48 -10.35 25.84
N ALA A 47 10.07 -9.91 27.02
CA ALA A 47 9.07 -10.61 27.84
C ALA A 47 7.69 -10.65 27.17
N ALA A 48 7.37 -9.70 26.32
CA ALA A 48 6.11 -9.71 25.55
C ALA A 48 6.02 -10.93 24.60
N ALA A 49 7.15 -11.51 24.19
CA ALA A 49 7.16 -12.70 23.35
C ALA A 49 6.71 -13.98 24.09
N SER A 50 6.67 -13.96 25.42
CA SER A 50 6.25 -15.09 26.26
C SER A 50 4.75 -15.10 26.57
N MET A 51 4.00 -14.10 26.12
CA MET A 51 2.57 -13.93 26.38
C MET A 51 1.79 -13.76 25.06
N TYR A 52 0.55 -14.23 25.04
CA TYR A 52 -0.36 -13.88 23.96
C TYR A 52 -0.69 -12.38 24.02
N PRO A 53 -0.71 -11.67 22.86
CA PRO A 53 -1.24 -10.31 22.81
C PRO A 53 -2.72 -10.25 23.22
N ASP A 54 -3.22 -9.05 23.53
CA ASP A 54 -4.67 -8.84 23.62
C ASP A 54 -5.34 -9.11 22.26
N ASP A 55 -6.17 -10.14 22.16
CA ASP A 55 -6.81 -10.53 20.92
C ASP A 55 -7.73 -9.43 20.35
N ARG A 56 -8.28 -8.59 21.22
CA ARG A 56 -9.15 -7.47 20.83
C ARG A 56 -8.39 -6.20 20.52
N TYR A 57 -7.10 -6.12 20.91
CA TYR A 57 -6.26 -4.94 20.75
C TYR A 57 -6.93 -3.64 21.24
N GLU A 58 -7.62 -3.71 22.39
CA GLU A 58 -8.48 -2.60 22.87
C GLU A 58 -7.70 -1.30 23.07
N ALA A 59 -6.54 -1.37 23.71
CA ALA A 59 -5.68 -0.20 23.93
C ALA A 59 -5.18 0.41 22.61
N LEU A 60 -4.76 -0.43 21.67
CA LEU A 60 -4.26 -0.02 20.37
C LEU A 60 -5.39 0.56 19.48
N ARG A 61 -6.54 -0.11 19.40
CA ARG A 61 -7.72 0.42 18.68
C ARG A 61 -8.20 1.74 19.25
N GLY A 62 -8.19 1.88 20.59
CA GLY A 62 -8.49 3.14 21.27
C GLY A 62 -7.50 4.26 20.93
N LEU A 63 -6.20 3.97 20.83
CA LEU A 63 -5.20 4.93 20.42
C LEU A 63 -5.37 5.36 18.97
N ILE A 64 -5.57 4.41 18.04
CA ILE A 64 -5.84 4.69 16.62
C ILE A 64 -7.11 5.55 16.50
N ALA A 65 -8.17 5.17 17.18
CA ALA A 65 -9.44 5.90 17.17
C ALA A 65 -9.25 7.37 17.57
N ARG A 66 -8.54 7.63 18.67
CA ARG A 66 -8.22 9.00 19.11
C ARG A 66 -7.38 9.77 18.08
N THR A 67 -6.41 9.11 17.44
CA THR A 67 -5.55 9.73 16.43
C THR A 67 -6.32 10.22 15.20
N PHE A 68 -7.40 9.53 14.83
CA PHE A 68 -8.19 9.81 13.61
C PHE A 68 -9.60 10.34 13.89
N GLY A 69 -9.95 10.68 15.14
CA GLY A 69 -11.28 11.17 15.49
C GLY A 69 -12.39 10.13 15.28
N ARG A 70 -12.05 8.84 15.48
CA ARG A 70 -12.98 7.70 15.34
C ARG A 70 -13.35 7.13 16.72
N ARG A 71 -14.28 6.18 16.74
CA ARG A 71 -14.58 5.36 17.92
C ARG A 71 -13.81 4.03 17.83
N PRO A 72 -13.42 3.39 18.95
CA PRO A 72 -12.69 2.13 18.93
C PRO A 72 -13.39 1.01 18.14
N GLU A 73 -14.71 0.94 18.18
CA GLU A 73 -15.51 -0.02 17.44
C GLU A 73 -15.53 0.19 15.92
N GLU A 74 -15.08 1.37 15.45
CA GLU A 74 -14.92 1.67 14.02
C GLU A 74 -13.53 1.31 13.49
N VAL A 75 -12.64 0.74 14.33
CA VAL A 75 -11.25 0.44 14.00
C VAL A 75 -11.02 -1.07 13.97
N THR A 76 -10.35 -1.57 12.93
CA THR A 76 -9.81 -2.94 12.87
C THR A 76 -8.32 -2.91 12.62
N VAL A 77 -7.60 -3.97 13.06
CA VAL A 77 -6.15 -4.12 12.90
C VAL A 77 -5.80 -5.48 12.30
N GLY A 78 -4.62 -5.59 11.68
CA GLY A 78 -4.20 -6.85 11.07
C GLY A 78 -2.70 -6.93 10.80
N ASN A 79 -2.26 -8.10 10.43
CA ASN A 79 -0.87 -8.43 10.07
C ASN A 79 -0.50 -7.84 8.69
N GLY A 80 -0.41 -6.50 8.63
CA GLY A 80 -0.31 -5.70 7.43
C GLY A 80 -1.66 -5.51 6.74
N SER A 81 -1.74 -4.52 5.86
CA SER A 81 -2.95 -4.22 5.08
C SER A 81 -3.42 -5.39 4.20
N ILE A 82 -2.52 -6.29 3.79
CA ILE A 82 -2.87 -7.49 3.00
C ILE A 82 -3.84 -8.40 3.76
N GLU A 83 -3.65 -8.59 5.06
CA GLU A 83 -4.61 -9.38 5.84
C GLU A 83 -5.98 -8.70 5.87
N LEU A 84 -6.03 -7.38 6.06
CA LEU A 84 -7.29 -6.64 6.05
C LEU A 84 -8.01 -6.74 4.70
N ILE A 85 -7.29 -6.72 3.57
CA ILE A 85 -7.87 -6.98 2.25
C ILE A 85 -8.51 -8.38 2.20
N ARG A 86 -7.79 -9.41 2.70
CA ARG A 86 -8.28 -10.80 2.73
C ARG A 86 -9.49 -10.98 3.63
N VAL A 87 -9.43 -10.44 4.85
CA VAL A 87 -10.53 -10.51 5.82
C VAL A 87 -11.75 -9.77 5.29
N PHE A 88 -11.59 -8.55 4.75
CA PHE A 88 -12.68 -7.79 4.14
C PHE A 88 -13.35 -8.59 3.01
N CYS A 89 -12.57 -9.13 2.07
CA CYS A 89 -13.14 -9.94 0.98
C CYS A 89 -13.95 -11.13 1.53
N ARG A 90 -13.42 -11.86 2.50
CA ARG A 90 -14.11 -12.99 3.14
C ARG A 90 -15.38 -12.57 3.89
N THR A 91 -15.43 -11.34 4.38
CA THR A 91 -16.57 -10.80 5.13
C THR A 91 -17.73 -10.42 4.21
N VAL A 92 -17.44 -9.89 3.02
CA VAL A 92 -18.48 -9.26 2.18
C VAL A 92 -18.78 -9.99 0.88
N LEU A 93 -17.90 -10.93 0.45
CA LEU A 93 -18.04 -11.63 -0.82
C LEU A 93 -18.49 -13.07 -0.62
N ALA A 94 -19.38 -13.51 -1.53
CA ALA A 94 -19.76 -14.90 -1.73
C ALA A 94 -19.26 -15.40 -3.10
N PRO A 95 -19.16 -16.74 -3.30
CA PRO A 95 -18.85 -17.28 -4.61
C PRO A 95 -19.84 -16.82 -5.69
N GLY A 96 -19.32 -16.32 -6.81
CA GLY A 96 -20.10 -15.76 -7.93
C GLY A 96 -20.34 -14.24 -7.84
N ASP A 97 -20.07 -13.59 -6.71
CA ASP A 97 -20.11 -12.13 -6.64
C ASP A 97 -19.13 -11.49 -7.63
N ALA A 98 -19.47 -10.31 -8.13
CA ALA A 98 -18.57 -9.53 -8.96
C ALA A 98 -17.92 -8.40 -8.15
N VAL A 99 -16.65 -8.14 -8.42
CA VAL A 99 -15.91 -6.99 -7.90
C VAL A 99 -15.38 -6.14 -9.04
N ARG A 100 -15.34 -4.81 -8.84
CA ARG A 100 -14.73 -3.87 -9.78
C ARG A 100 -13.32 -3.52 -9.33
N ILE A 101 -12.39 -3.71 -10.27
CA ILE A 101 -10.99 -3.32 -10.14
C ILE A 101 -10.62 -2.62 -11.44
N ASP A 102 -10.05 -1.43 -11.35
CA ASP A 102 -9.63 -0.64 -12.51
C ASP A 102 -8.09 -0.73 -12.64
N PRO A 103 -7.53 -1.60 -13.53
CA PRO A 103 -6.10 -1.72 -13.72
C PRO A 103 -5.50 -0.50 -14.47
N PRO A 104 -4.16 -0.25 -14.33
CA PRO A 104 -3.23 -0.99 -13.49
C PRO A 104 -3.37 -0.61 -12.02
N THR A 105 -3.46 -1.58 -11.13
CA THR A 105 -3.51 -1.36 -9.67
C THR A 105 -2.94 -2.55 -8.90
N PHE A 106 -2.97 -2.51 -7.57
CA PHE A 106 -2.38 -3.53 -6.71
C PHE A 106 -3.06 -4.90 -6.87
N GLY A 107 -2.31 -5.91 -7.30
CA GLY A 107 -2.83 -7.23 -7.68
C GLY A 107 -3.46 -8.04 -6.55
N GLU A 108 -3.21 -7.70 -5.28
CA GLU A 108 -3.80 -8.42 -4.14
C GLU A 108 -5.32 -8.24 -4.03
N TYR A 109 -5.90 -7.19 -4.61
CA TYR A 109 -7.36 -7.04 -4.65
C TYR A 109 -8.00 -8.14 -5.48
N ALA A 110 -7.48 -8.34 -6.70
CA ALA A 110 -7.96 -9.39 -7.60
C ALA A 110 -7.79 -10.78 -6.98
N LEU A 111 -6.58 -11.09 -6.49
CA LEU A 111 -6.30 -12.37 -5.86
C LEU A 111 -7.18 -12.61 -4.63
N SER A 112 -7.39 -11.60 -3.79
CA SER A 112 -8.22 -11.74 -2.58
C SER A 112 -9.69 -12.01 -2.92
N ALA A 113 -10.23 -11.32 -3.91
CA ALA A 113 -11.60 -11.54 -4.39
C ALA A 113 -11.75 -12.93 -5.04
N GLU A 114 -10.81 -13.33 -5.89
CA GLU A 114 -10.83 -14.64 -6.55
C GLU A 114 -10.71 -15.80 -5.57
N LEU A 115 -9.96 -15.65 -4.47
CA LEU A 115 -9.89 -16.66 -3.40
C LEU A 115 -11.22 -16.85 -2.67
N CYS A 116 -12.12 -15.86 -2.71
CA CYS A 116 -13.50 -15.97 -2.23
C CYS A 116 -14.46 -16.51 -3.30
N GLY A 117 -13.96 -16.87 -4.49
CA GLY A 117 -14.79 -17.31 -5.61
C GLY A 117 -15.48 -16.18 -6.37
N ALA A 118 -15.12 -14.92 -6.08
CA ALA A 118 -15.67 -13.77 -6.79
C ALA A 118 -15.04 -13.62 -8.19
N VAL A 119 -15.71 -12.84 -9.05
CA VAL A 119 -15.30 -12.57 -10.43
C VAL A 119 -14.84 -11.12 -10.54
N VAL A 120 -13.61 -10.94 -11.00
CA VAL A 120 -13.06 -9.60 -11.25
C VAL A 120 -13.67 -9.04 -12.53
N ARG A 121 -14.11 -7.78 -12.47
CA ARG A 121 -14.61 -6.99 -13.61
C ARG A 121 -13.83 -5.69 -13.70
N GLU A 122 -13.44 -5.34 -14.91
CA GLU A 122 -12.86 -4.04 -15.22
C GLU A 122 -13.94 -2.99 -15.49
N GLY A 123 -13.54 -1.73 -15.61
CA GLY A 123 -14.45 -0.61 -15.88
C GLY A 123 -15.35 -0.83 -17.08
N GLY A 124 -16.58 -0.29 -17.03
CA GLY A 124 -17.58 -0.40 -18.10
C GLY A 124 -18.51 -1.62 -18.02
N SER A 125 -18.31 -2.55 -17.10
CA SER A 125 -19.23 -3.69 -16.91
C SER A 125 -20.58 -3.22 -16.35
N THR A 126 -21.68 -3.67 -16.97
CA THR A 126 -23.06 -3.41 -16.52
C THR A 126 -23.54 -4.40 -15.44
N HIS A 127 -22.76 -5.47 -15.16
CA HIS A 127 -23.12 -6.45 -14.15
C HIS A 127 -23.08 -5.83 -12.75
N PRO A 128 -24.05 -6.14 -11.87
CA PRO A 128 -24.01 -5.72 -10.47
C PRO A 128 -22.69 -6.16 -9.83
N GLN A 129 -22.00 -5.23 -9.17
CA GLN A 129 -20.77 -5.51 -8.44
C GLN A 129 -21.02 -5.33 -6.95
N ARG A 130 -20.46 -6.21 -6.13
CA ARG A 130 -20.58 -6.16 -4.66
C ARG A 130 -19.56 -5.20 -4.04
N VAL A 131 -18.37 -5.12 -4.62
CA VAL A 131 -17.28 -4.28 -4.12
C VAL A 131 -16.63 -3.54 -5.28
N ARG A 132 -16.29 -2.27 -5.06
CA ARG A 132 -15.33 -1.50 -5.87
C ARG A 132 -14.06 -1.28 -5.06
N PHE A 133 -12.92 -1.68 -5.62
CA PHE A 133 -11.61 -1.37 -5.05
C PHE A 133 -11.06 -0.07 -5.64
N LEU A 134 -10.51 0.78 -4.78
CA LEU A 134 -9.80 2.00 -5.15
C LEU A 134 -8.53 2.11 -4.31
N CYS A 135 -7.38 2.21 -4.96
CA CYS A 135 -6.10 2.51 -4.31
C CYS A 135 -5.85 4.02 -4.43
N ASN A 136 -5.62 4.70 -3.30
CA ASN A 136 -5.46 6.16 -3.29
C ASN A 136 -4.37 6.63 -2.31
N PRO A 137 -3.21 7.08 -2.78
CA PRO A 137 -2.73 7.11 -4.19
C PRO A 137 -2.60 5.72 -4.80
N ASN A 138 -2.83 5.63 -6.12
CA ASN A 138 -2.80 4.34 -6.81
C ASN A 138 -1.38 3.79 -6.94
N ASN A 139 -1.25 2.49 -6.83
CA ASN A 139 -0.03 1.74 -7.10
C ASN A 139 -0.24 0.92 -8.39
N PRO A 140 0.50 1.20 -9.52
CA PRO A 140 1.89 1.67 -9.51
C PRO A 140 2.14 3.13 -9.91
N ASP A 141 1.15 3.90 -10.37
CA ASP A 141 1.37 5.21 -11.01
C ASP A 141 1.42 6.41 -10.04
N GLY A 142 0.93 6.24 -8.81
CA GLY A 142 0.92 7.30 -7.79
C GLY A 142 -0.20 8.34 -8.00
N ALA A 143 -1.16 8.07 -8.90
CA ALA A 143 -2.29 8.96 -9.12
C ALA A 143 -3.13 9.12 -7.86
N LEU A 144 -3.43 10.36 -7.49
CA LEU A 144 -4.27 10.72 -6.36
C LEU A 144 -5.66 11.12 -6.82
N VAL A 145 -6.68 10.48 -6.28
CA VAL A 145 -8.07 10.88 -6.42
C VAL A 145 -8.38 11.90 -5.33
N PRO A 146 -8.80 13.14 -5.68
CA PRO A 146 -9.17 14.16 -4.70
C PRO A 146 -10.34 13.72 -3.83
N HIS A 147 -10.44 14.30 -2.61
CA HIS A 147 -11.47 13.99 -1.61
C HIS A 147 -12.88 14.00 -2.20
N ASP A 148 -13.28 15.08 -2.89
CA ASP A 148 -14.63 15.23 -3.43
C ASP A 148 -14.96 14.15 -4.46
N ARG A 149 -13.96 13.75 -5.26
CA ARG A 149 -14.12 12.68 -6.24
C ARG A 149 -14.23 11.31 -5.57
N ALA A 150 -13.47 11.08 -4.51
CA ALA A 150 -13.57 9.86 -3.71
C ALA A 150 -14.94 9.77 -2.99
N MET A 151 -15.47 10.89 -2.49
CA MET A 151 -16.82 10.99 -1.92
C MET A 151 -17.89 10.68 -2.95
N ALA A 152 -17.83 11.27 -4.15
CA ALA A 152 -18.78 10.97 -5.22
C ALA A 152 -18.78 9.47 -5.61
N LEU A 153 -17.60 8.83 -5.59
CA LEU A 153 -17.49 7.38 -5.80
C LEU A 153 -18.14 6.56 -4.68
N LEU A 154 -18.00 7.02 -3.43
CA LEU A 154 -18.64 6.39 -2.28
C LEU A 154 -20.16 6.47 -2.39
N GLU A 155 -20.70 7.64 -2.68
CA GLU A 155 -22.14 7.83 -2.89
C GLU A 155 -22.68 6.98 -4.05
N GLU A 156 -21.93 6.91 -5.17
CA GLU A 156 -22.27 6.00 -6.28
C GLU A 156 -22.30 4.55 -5.84
N CYS A 157 -21.37 4.12 -5.01
CA CYS A 157 -21.33 2.76 -4.48
C CYS A 157 -22.51 2.51 -3.56
N GLY A 158 -22.79 3.38 -2.58
CA GLY A 158 -23.90 3.25 -1.62
C GLY A 158 -25.25 3.22 -2.33
N ALA A 159 -25.49 4.10 -3.32
CA ALA A 159 -26.72 4.11 -4.10
C ALA A 159 -26.98 2.78 -4.86
N LYS A 160 -25.96 1.97 -5.05
CA LYS A 160 -26.02 0.66 -5.74
C LYS A 160 -25.87 -0.51 -4.78
N GLY A 161 -25.89 -0.30 -3.46
CA GLY A 161 -25.69 -1.32 -2.44
C GLY A 161 -24.32 -2.02 -2.53
N ARG A 162 -23.26 -1.26 -2.86
CA ARG A 162 -21.89 -1.75 -3.05
C ARG A 162 -20.97 -1.19 -2.00
N TYR A 163 -20.02 -1.99 -1.56
CA TYR A 163 -18.90 -1.47 -0.76
C TYR A 163 -17.87 -0.74 -1.62
N LEU A 164 -17.35 0.38 -1.09
CA LEU A 164 -16.11 0.98 -1.53
C LEU A 164 -14.99 0.52 -0.58
N PHE A 165 -14.07 -0.30 -1.10
CA PHE A 165 -12.79 -0.59 -0.44
C PHE A 165 -11.77 0.44 -0.90
N LEU A 166 -11.38 1.35 -0.01
CA LEU A 166 -10.42 2.42 -0.26
C LEU A 166 -9.09 2.07 0.41
N ASP A 167 -8.07 1.75 -0.40
CA ASP A 167 -6.71 1.49 0.09
C ASP A 167 -5.90 2.79 0.12
N GLU A 168 -5.67 3.27 1.31
CA GLU A 168 -4.89 4.48 1.59
C GLU A 168 -3.50 4.16 2.17
N ALA A 169 -2.88 3.04 1.78
CA ALA A 169 -1.58 2.62 2.32
C ALA A 169 -0.45 3.64 2.12
N PHE A 170 -0.58 4.55 1.15
CA PHE A 170 0.41 5.59 0.84
C PHE A 170 -0.07 7.02 1.14
N ILE A 171 -1.30 7.21 1.62
CA ILE A 171 -1.89 8.55 1.80
C ILE A 171 -1.10 9.41 2.77
N GLU A 172 -0.51 8.81 3.82
CA GLU A 172 0.30 9.50 4.83
C GLU A 172 1.58 10.12 4.25
N LEU A 173 2.06 9.62 3.12
CA LEU A 173 3.25 10.11 2.42
C LEU A 173 2.89 10.94 1.17
N SER A 174 1.60 11.21 0.98
CA SER A 174 1.03 11.93 -0.16
C SER A 174 0.28 13.18 0.32
N ASP A 175 -1.04 13.16 0.22
CA ASP A 175 -1.91 14.25 0.69
C ASP A 175 -3.05 13.68 1.57
N PRO A 176 -2.91 13.72 2.91
CA PRO A 176 -3.94 13.27 3.83
C PRO A 176 -5.28 14.01 3.72
N ALA A 177 -5.32 15.20 3.10
CA ALA A 177 -6.58 15.92 2.89
C ALA A 177 -7.50 15.19 1.89
N ALA A 178 -6.95 14.36 1.02
CA ALA A 178 -7.73 13.52 0.10
C ALA A 178 -8.33 12.26 0.75
N SER A 179 -8.02 11.99 2.04
CA SER A 179 -8.45 10.79 2.74
C SER A 179 -9.93 10.80 3.10
N LEU A 180 -10.55 9.60 3.08
CA LEU A 180 -11.89 9.37 3.64
C LEU A 180 -11.87 8.75 5.05
N SER A 181 -10.73 8.70 5.74
CA SER A 181 -10.64 8.06 7.06
C SER A 181 -11.53 8.69 8.14
N ALA A 182 -11.92 9.96 8.00
CA ALA A 182 -12.87 10.62 8.89
C ALA A 182 -14.34 10.41 8.50
N VAL A 183 -14.62 9.90 7.31
CA VAL A 183 -15.98 9.70 6.78
C VAL A 183 -16.61 8.45 7.41
N ARG A 184 -17.86 8.59 7.87
CA ARG A 184 -18.69 7.49 8.39
C ARG A 184 -19.73 7.13 7.35
N HIS A 185 -19.65 5.92 6.82
CA HIS A 185 -20.60 5.41 5.82
C HIS A 185 -20.66 3.88 5.91
N PRO A 186 -21.86 3.26 5.90
CA PRO A 186 -21.99 1.81 6.08
C PRO A 186 -21.30 0.98 5.00
N ASP A 187 -21.14 1.53 3.79
CA ASP A 187 -20.53 0.84 2.66
C ASP A 187 -19.05 1.23 2.42
N LEU A 188 -18.40 1.95 3.36
CA LEU A 188 -17.01 2.35 3.24
C LEU A 188 -16.11 1.49 4.13
N PHE A 189 -15.04 0.95 3.55
CA PHE A 189 -13.88 0.46 4.28
C PHE A 189 -12.63 1.21 3.83
N VAL A 190 -11.95 1.87 4.76
CA VAL A 190 -10.66 2.54 4.51
C VAL A 190 -9.54 1.68 5.10
N CYS A 191 -8.61 1.23 4.26
CA CYS A 191 -7.46 0.42 4.64
C CYS A 191 -6.18 1.27 4.68
N ARG A 192 -5.36 1.09 5.70
CA ARG A 192 -4.10 1.82 5.91
C ARG A 192 -2.96 0.91 6.31
N SER A 193 -1.72 1.40 6.13
CA SER A 193 -0.50 0.66 6.42
C SER A 193 0.51 1.51 7.18
N LEU A 194 0.83 1.14 8.41
CA LEU A 194 1.88 1.79 9.19
C LEU A 194 3.27 1.55 8.56
N THR A 195 3.44 0.40 7.89
CA THR A 195 4.74 -0.05 7.38
C THR A 195 5.38 0.91 6.37
N LYS A 196 4.55 1.65 5.61
CA LYS A 196 5.04 2.59 4.58
C LYS A 196 5.44 3.91 5.22
N ALA A 197 4.57 4.47 6.06
CA ALA A 197 4.75 5.76 6.70
C ALA A 197 5.96 5.80 7.64
N PHE A 198 6.21 4.73 8.39
CA PHE A 198 7.31 4.62 9.35
C PHE A 198 8.48 3.74 8.88
N ALA A 199 8.49 3.29 7.63
CA ALA A 199 9.56 2.46 7.04
C ALA A 199 9.87 1.17 7.83
N VAL A 200 8.84 0.49 8.32
CA VAL A 200 8.96 -0.74 9.13
C VAL A 200 8.27 -1.96 8.49
N PRO A 201 8.64 -2.34 7.26
CA PRO A 201 7.92 -3.40 6.52
C PRO A 201 8.00 -4.76 7.21
N GLY A 202 9.05 -5.03 7.98
CA GLY A 202 9.24 -6.28 8.71
C GLY A 202 8.30 -6.48 9.90
N LEU A 203 7.75 -5.41 10.48
CA LEU A 203 6.82 -5.49 11.62
C LEU A 203 5.42 -5.98 11.23
N ARG A 204 5.00 -5.78 9.98
CA ARG A 204 3.71 -6.25 9.47
C ARG A 204 2.51 -5.70 10.24
N PHE A 205 2.22 -4.40 10.13
CA PHE A 205 1.06 -3.77 10.75
C PHE A 205 0.22 -2.99 9.75
N GLY A 206 -1.10 -3.29 9.72
CA GLY A 206 -2.13 -2.57 9.00
C GLY A 206 -3.31 -2.25 9.91
N TYR A 207 -4.07 -1.24 9.57
CA TYR A 207 -5.28 -0.85 10.29
C TYR A 207 -6.31 -0.31 9.31
N GLY A 208 -7.57 -0.29 9.71
CA GLY A 208 -8.65 0.18 8.86
C GLY A 208 -9.80 0.76 9.65
N PHE A 209 -10.67 1.47 8.92
CA PHE A 209 -11.85 2.15 9.44
C PHE A 209 -13.08 1.73 8.66
N ALA A 210 -14.15 1.40 9.38
CA ALA A 210 -15.44 1.07 8.78
C ALA A 210 -16.59 1.35 9.77
N ASP A 211 -17.81 1.05 9.31
CA ASP A 211 -18.96 0.97 10.18
C ASP A 211 -18.77 -0.14 11.23
N PRO A 212 -19.23 0.05 12.49
CA PRO A 212 -19.09 -0.94 13.56
C PRO A 212 -19.58 -2.34 13.20
N ASP A 213 -20.71 -2.46 12.50
CA ASP A 213 -21.26 -3.76 12.09
C ASP A 213 -20.33 -4.49 11.11
N LEU A 214 -19.69 -3.75 10.22
CA LEU A 214 -18.70 -4.33 9.30
C LEU A 214 -17.43 -4.74 10.05
N VAL A 215 -16.95 -3.90 10.98
CA VAL A 215 -15.80 -4.22 11.84
C VAL A 215 -16.07 -5.48 12.65
N GLU A 216 -17.22 -5.60 13.32
CA GLU A 216 -17.59 -6.78 14.12
C GLU A 216 -17.55 -8.06 13.29
N ARG A 217 -18.14 -8.04 12.09
CA ARG A 217 -18.11 -9.18 11.17
C ARG A 217 -16.68 -9.52 10.70
N MET A 218 -15.83 -8.52 10.50
CA MET A 218 -14.42 -8.72 10.15
C MET A 218 -13.63 -9.33 11.31
N GLU A 219 -13.88 -8.89 12.54
CA GLU A 219 -13.22 -9.43 13.75
C GLU A 219 -13.53 -10.92 13.98
N VAL A 220 -14.74 -11.39 13.60
CA VAL A 220 -15.08 -12.84 13.65
C VAL A 220 -14.21 -13.67 12.67
N LEU A 221 -13.82 -13.10 11.54
CA LEU A 221 -13.05 -13.78 10.49
C LEU A 221 -11.54 -13.55 10.58
N ARG A 222 -11.13 -12.55 11.36
CA ARG A 222 -9.73 -12.27 11.64
C ARG A 222 -9.14 -13.41 12.48
N LEU A 223 -7.92 -13.83 12.16
CA LEU A 223 -7.25 -14.82 12.98
C LEU A 223 -6.95 -14.25 14.37
N PRO A 224 -7.15 -15.04 15.45
CA PRO A 224 -6.74 -14.63 16.79
C PRO A 224 -5.25 -14.26 16.83
N TRP A 225 -4.90 -13.26 17.63
CA TRP A 225 -3.52 -12.79 17.86
C TRP A 225 -2.73 -12.48 16.60
N THR A 226 -3.39 -12.02 15.54
CA THR A 226 -2.80 -11.84 14.22
C THR A 226 -1.71 -10.76 14.18
N VAL A 227 -1.84 -9.70 15.01
CA VAL A 227 -0.79 -8.68 15.17
C VAL A 227 0.17 -9.17 16.26
N ASN A 228 1.44 -9.33 15.89
CA ASN A 228 2.46 -9.79 16.83
C ASN A 228 2.79 -8.68 17.86
N ALA A 229 3.26 -9.11 19.05
CA ALA A 229 3.53 -8.20 20.18
C ALA A 229 4.55 -7.10 19.85
N VAL A 230 5.54 -7.36 18.98
CA VAL A 230 6.54 -6.36 18.56
C VAL A 230 5.90 -5.27 17.69
N ALA A 231 5.04 -5.68 16.78
CA ALA A 231 4.29 -4.75 15.93
C ALA A 231 3.31 -3.90 16.73
N GLU A 232 2.63 -4.49 17.72
CA GLU A 232 1.73 -3.78 18.63
C GLU A 232 2.49 -2.72 19.44
N GLN A 233 3.58 -3.08 20.09
CA GLN A 233 4.42 -2.15 20.88
C GLN A 233 4.92 -0.98 20.01
N PHE A 234 5.43 -1.30 18.81
CA PHE A 234 5.85 -0.24 17.89
C PHE A 234 4.68 0.66 17.49
N ALA A 235 3.53 0.11 17.15
CA ALA A 235 2.35 0.87 16.77
C ALA A 235 1.91 1.81 17.90
N MET A 236 1.87 1.32 19.16
CA MET A 236 1.56 2.14 20.34
C MET A 236 2.48 3.35 20.47
N ALA A 237 3.78 3.21 20.16
CA ALA A 237 4.74 4.30 20.18
C ALA A 237 4.67 5.21 18.95
N ALA A 238 4.28 4.67 17.79
CA ALA A 238 4.28 5.39 16.51
C ALA A 238 3.07 6.31 16.32
N PHE A 239 1.85 5.90 16.73
CA PHE A 239 0.64 6.71 16.53
C PHE A 239 0.72 8.12 17.14
N PRO A 240 1.28 8.35 18.33
CA PRO A 240 1.48 9.70 18.84
C PRO A 240 2.42 10.58 17.98
N ARG A 241 3.19 9.98 17.07
CA ARG A 241 4.15 10.65 16.19
C ARG A 241 3.60 10.95 14.79
N PHE A 242 2.31 10.67 14.51
CA PHE A 242 1.71 10.87 13.18
C PHE A 242 1.85 12.30 12.65
N GLY A 243 1.76 13.32 13.52
CA GLY A 243 1.97 14.71 13.13
C GLY A 243 3.35 14.99 12.51
N ALA A 244 4.38 14.24 12.92
CA ALA A 244 5.73 14.40 12.39
C ALA A 244 5.90 13.91 10.94
N LEU A 245 4.91 13.19 10.39
CA LEU A 245 4.89 12.78 8.97
C LEU A 245 4.73 13.96 8.00
N GLU A 246 4.33 15.14 8.48
CA GLU A 246 4.28 16.36 7.66
C GLU A 246 5.66 16.70 7.09
N GLU A 247 6.69 16.61 7.90
CA GLU A 247 8.07 16.83 7.44
C GLU A 247 8.51 15.74 6.42
N SER A 248 8.11 14.48 6.62
CA SER A 248 8.34 13.42 5.63
C SER A 248 7.70 13.77 4.28
N ARG A 249 6.44 14.22 4.27
CA ARG A 249 5.71 14.60 3.05
C ARG A 249 6.40 15.75 2.31
N ARG A 250 6.83 16.78 3.04
CA ARG A 250 7.53 17.92 2.46
C ARG A 250 8.80 17.46 1.75
N ARG A 251 9.65 16.71 2.43
CA ARG A 251 10.92 16.20 1.88
C ARG A 251 10.70 15.24 0.72
N ILE A 252 9.71 14.34 0.80
CA ILE A 252 9.36 13.42 -0.30
C ILE A 252 8.95 14.21 -1.55
N ARG A 253 8.18 15.29 -1.41
CA ARG A 253 7.78 16.15 -2.53
C ARG A 253 8.99 16.78 -3.20
N GLU A 254 9.89 17.38 -2.42
CA GLU A 254 11.12 18.00 -2.92
C GLU A 254 12.02 16.99 -3.66
N GLU A 255 12.18 15.80 -3.10
CA GLU A 255 12.97 14.74 -3.73
C GLU A 255 12.29 14.19 -4.99
N ARG A 256 10.97 14.04 -4.99
CA ARG A 256 10.21 13.57 -6.16
C ARG A 256 10.34 14.56 -7.31
N GLU A 257 10.13 15.86 -7.08
CA GLU A 257 10.28 16.91 -8.09
C GLU A 257 11.69 16.92 -8.67
N TRP A 258 12.71 16.78 -7.83
CA TRP A 258 14.09 16.67 -8.27
C TRP A 258 14.34 15.42 -9.14
N MET A 259 13.79 14.26 -8.75
CA MET A 259 13.89 13.03 -9.53
C MET A 259 13.21 13.16 -10.89
N GLU A 260 12.00 13.73 -10.94
CA GLU A 260 11.25 13.95 -12.19
C GLU A 260 12.06 14.79 -13.19
N GLU A 261 12.74 15.84 -12.71
CA GLU A 261 13.63 16.65 -13.55
C GLU A 261 14.79 15.82 -14.11
N ARG A 262 15.47 15.03 -13.27
CA ARG A 262 16.61 14.20 -13.69
C ARG A 262 16.21 13.09 -14.65
N ILE A 263 15.08 12.43 -14.38
CA ILE A 263 14.51 11.38 -15.25
C ILE A 263 14.19 11.97 -16.63
N ARG A 264 13.60 13.17 -16.68
CA ARG A 264 13.35 13.87 -17.94
C ARG A 264 14.64 14.20 -18.66
N GLY A 265 15.70 14.59 -17.95
CA GLY A 265 17.04 14.80 -18.48
C GLY A 265 17.69 13.56 -19.11
N CYS A 266 17.26 12.35 -18.70
CA CYS A 266 17.66 11.07 -19.31
C CYS A 266 16.79 10.67 -20.52
N GLY A 267 15.92 11.55 -21.02
CA GLY A 267 15.00 11.26 -22.14
C GLY A 267 13.80 10.37 -21.77
N LEU A 268 13.56 10.11 -20.48
CA LEU A 268 12.43 9.33 -20.00
C LEU A 268 11.26 10.21 -19.57
N THR A 269 10.07 9.64 -19.59
CA THR A 269 8.85 10.27 -19.03
C THR A 269 8.35 9.46 -17.84
N CYS A 270 7.61 10.11 -16.94
CA CYS A 270 6.93 9.45 -15.83
C CYS A 270 5.48 9.89 -15.76
N SER A 271 4.63 9.04 -15.19
CA SER A 271 3.25 9.40 -14.84
C SER A 271 3.26 10.47 -13.74
N PRO A 272 2.31 11.43 -13.75
CA PRO A 272 2.12 12.31 -12.60
C PRO A 272 1.87 11.51 -11.33
N SER A 273 2.62 11.79 -10.27
CA SER A 273 2.53 11.05 -9.01
C SER A 273 2.40 12.00 -7.82
N SER A 274 1.51 11.65 -6.88
CA SER A 274 1.43 12.26 -5.56
C SER A 274 2.05 11.38 -4.46
N ALA A 275 2.49 10.17 -4.80
CA ALA A 275 3.06 9.20 -3.87
C ALA A 275 4.57 9.36 -3.68
N ASN A 276 5.15 8.51 -2.84
CA ASN A 276 6.60 8.40 -2.63
C ASN A 276 7.29 7.46 -3.66
N TYR A 277 6.78 7.43 -4.88
CA TYR A 277 7.34 6.69 -6.02
C TYR A 277 6.92 7.31 -7.35
N LEU A 278 7.65 6.97 -8.41
CA LEU A 278 7.39 7.36 -9.78
C LEU A 278 7.26 6.12 -10.67
N LEU A 279 6.30 6.14 -11.60
CA LEU A 279 6.18 5.17 -12.68
C LEU A 279 6.84 5.75 -13.94
N LEU A 280 7.94 5.14 -14.38
CA LEU A 280 8.72 5.55 -15.53
C LEU A 280 8.28 4.76 -16.76
N HIS A 281 8.14 5.46 -17.90
CA HIS A 281 7.85 4.86 -19.21
C HIS A 281 9.15 4.72 -20.02
N LEU A 282 9.36 3.53 -20.59
CA LEU A 282 10.63 3.10 -21.14
C LEU A 282 10.58 2.91 -22.67
N PRO A 283 11.66 3.21 -23.39
CA PRO A 283 11.81 2.88 -24.80
C PRO A 283 12.11 1.38 -25.03
N LEU A 284 12.43 0.60 -23.99
CA LEU A 284 12.79 -0.82 -24.02
C LEU A 284 11.96 -1.63 -23.01
N PRO A 285 11.99 -2.97 -23.04
CA PRO A 285 11.28 -3.82 -22.05
C PRO A 285 11.77 -3.56 -20.62
N ALA A 286 10.83 -3.53 -19.66
CA ALA A 286 11.12 -3.30 -18.25
C ALA A 286 12.11 -4.31 -17.64
N PRO A 287 12.00 -5.64 -17.90
CA PRO A 287 12.98 -6.61 -17.41
C PRO A 287 14.41 -6.34 -17.88
N GLU A 288 14.57 -5.84 -19.11
CA GLU A 288 15.89 -5.54 -19.67
C GLU A 288 16.54 -4.35 -18.95
N LEU A 289 15.82 -3.24 -18.76
CA LEU A 289 16.35 -2.10 -18.02
C LEU A 289 16.60 -2.45 -16.54
N ALA A 290 15.70 -3.20 -15.92
CA ALA A 290 15.84 -3.66 -14.53
C ALA A 290 17.12 -4.50 -14.35
N ALA A 291 17.42 -5.40 -15.29
CA ALA A 291 18.67 -6.18 -15.28
C ALA A 291 19.93 -5.30 -15.43
N ARG A 292 19.89 -4.32 -16.35
CA ARG A 292 21.00 -3.36 -16.53
C ARG A 292 21.21 -2.52 -15.26
N LEU A 293 20.15 -1.96 -14.67
CA LEU A 293 20.23 -1.19 -13.44
C LEU A 293 20.77 -2.01 -12.26
N LEU A 294 20.44 -3.29 -12.20
CA LEU A 294 20.96 -4.18 -11.16
C LEU A 294 22.48 -4.36 -11.28
N THR A 295 23.08 -4.29 -12.48
CA THR A 295 24.55 -4.30 -12.62
C THR A 295 25.23 -3.06 -12.02
N HIS A 296 24.47 -1.98 -11.84
CA HIS A 296 24.88 -0.75 -11.15
C HIS A 296 24.47 -0.73 -9.67
N GLY A 297 24.03 -1.86 -9.09
CA GLY A 297 23.60 -1.94 -7.70
C GLY A 297 22.23 -1.27 -7.45
N ILE A 298 21.41 -1.06 -8.48
CA ILE A 298 20.09 -0.43 -8.36
C ILE A 298 18.99 -1.46 -8.62
N LEU A 299 18.19 -1.73 -7.58
CA LEU A 299 17.02 -2.61 -7.67
C LEU A 299 15.75 -1.77 -7.89
N VAL A 300 15.02 -2.03 -8.97
CA VAL A 300 13.78 -1.35 -9.32
C VAL A 300 12.60 -2.32 -9.38
N ARG A 301 11.37 -1.82 -9.37
CA ARG A 301 10.16 -2.62 -9.56
C ARG A 301 9.81 -2.70 -11.05
N ASP A 302 10.03 -3.84 -11.65
CA ASP A 302 9.48 -4.18 -12.96
C ASP A 302 7.95 -4.24 -12.90
N CYS A 303 7.27 -3.47 -13.75
CA CYS A 303 5.82 -3.34 -13.77
C CYS A 303 5.12 -4.26 -14.77
N THR A 304 5.81 -5.24 -15.35
CA THR A 304 5.19 -6.24 -16.24
C THR A 304 4.01 -6.96 -15.59
N SER A 305 4.12 -7.27 -14.29
CA SER A 305 3.04 -7.90 -13.54
C SER A 305 1.80 -7.02 -13.30
N PHE A 306 1.90 -5.71 -13.57
CA PHE A 306 0.78 -4.76 -13.60
C PHE A 306 0.17 -4.61 -15.01
N GLY A 307 0.63 -5.39 -16.00
CA GLY A 307 0.25 -5.22 -17.41
C GLY A 307 1.02 -4.09 -18.11
N LEU A 308 2.13 -3.62 -17.53
CA LEU A 308 2.95 -2.51 -18.03
C LEU A 308 4.38 -2.99 -18.39
N PRO A 309 4.54 -3.76 -19.50
CA PRO A 309 5.82 -4.42 -19.84
C PRO A 309 6.95 -3.46 -20.23
N ARG A 310 6.65 -2.17 -20.42
CA ARG A 310 7.60 -1.10 -20.73
C ARG A 310 7.58 0.00 -19.67
N SER A 311 7.40 -0.39 -18.40
CA SER A 311 7.44 0.57 -17.29
C SER A 311 8.11 -0.05 -16.08
N ILE A 312 8.86 0.78 -15.34
CA ILE A 312 9.38 0.46 -14.02
C ILE A 312 8.84 1.45 -12.99
N ARG A 313 8.66 0.99 -11.75
CA ARG A 313 8.37 1.89 -10.64
C ARG A 313 9.62 2.02 -9.77
N VAL A 314 9.95 3.27 -9.42
CA VAL A 314 11.07 3.62 -8.53
C VAL A 314 10.57 4.39 -7.32
N ALA A 315 11.02 4.03 -6.13
CA ALA A 315 10.72 4.76 -4.91
C ALA A 315 11.46 6.10 -4.88
N VAL A 316 10.87 7.11 -4.24
CA VAL A 316 11.58 8.32 -3.82
C VAL A 316 12.41 7.96 -2.60
N ARG A 317 13.71 8.27 -2.64
CA ARG A 317 14.65 7.98 -1.57
C ARG A 317 15.41 9.25 -1.14
N THR A 318 16.53 9.09 -0.43
CA THR A 318 17.40 10.22 -0.08
C THR A 318 18.06 10.81 -1.33
N ARG A 319 18.46 12.10 -1.28
CA ARG A 319 19.13 12.80 -2.39
C ARG A 319 20.35 12.03 -2.91
N GLU A 320 21.14 11.46 -2.03
CA GLU A 320 22.33 10.68 -2.39
C GLU A 320 21.96 9.43 -3.20
N GLU A 321 20.97 8.66 -2.70
CA GLU A 321 20.50 7.46 -3.39
C GLU A 321 19.81 7.82 -4.72
N ASN A 322 19.02 8.89 -4.75
CA ASN A 322 18.35 9.37 -5.97
C ASN A 322 19.35 9.79 -7.05
N ARG A 323 20.53 10.34 -6.67
CA ARG A 323 21.62 10.61 -7.61
C ARG A 323 22.19 9.33 -8.22
N LYS A 324 22.42 8.28 -7.40
CA LYS A 324 22.88 6.97 -7.89
C LYS A 324 21.91 6.40 -8.93
N LEU A 325 20.59 6.52 -8.68
CA LEU A 325 19.58 6.10 -9.67
C LEU A 325 19.67 6.93 -10.97
N ALA A 326 19.77 8.26 -10.87
CA ALA A 326 19.82 9.12 -12.05
C ALA A 326 21.07 8.84 -12.92
N GLU A 327 22.23 8.63 -12.30
CA GLU A 327 23.47 8.26 -12.96
C GLU A 327 23.35 6.88 -13.65
N ALA A 328 22.78 5.90 -12.96
CA ALA A 328 22.56 4.57 -13.53
C ALA A 328 21.56 4.60 -14.71
N LEU A 329 20.49 5.40 -14.61
CA LEU A 329 19.54 5.59 -15.72
C LEU A 329 20.22 6.22 -16.94
N ALA A 330 21.05 7.26 -16.74
CA ALA A 330 21.78 7.91 -17.82
C ALA A 330 22.77 6.95 -18.52
N ALA A 331 23.33 5.98 -17.80
CA ALA A 331 24.24 4.96 -18.36
C ALA A 331 23.50 3.79 -19.04
N CYS A 332 22.26 3.47 -18.63
CA CYS A 332 21.54 2.27 -19.07
C CYS A 332 20.47 2.55 -20.13
N VAL A 333 19.95 3.78 -20.21
CA VAL A 333 18.96 4.18 -21.22
C VAL A 333 19.67 4.51 -22.50
N PRO A 334 19.25 3.96 -23.66
CA PRO A 334 19.90 4.15 -24.95
C PRO A 334 19.75 5.59 -25.49
#